data_8de1e1c8c5ab4d82cb5c763fdb4de246
#
_entry.id   8de1e1c8c5ab4d82cb5c763fdb4de246
#
_cell.length_a   1.000
_cell.length_b   1.000
_cell.length_c   1.000
_cell.angle_alpha   90.00
_cell.angle_beta   90.00
_cell.angle_gamma   90.00
#
_symmetry.space_group_name_H-M   'P 1'
#
loop_
_entity.id
_entity.type
_entity.pdbx_description
1 polymer ?
#
loop_
_entity_poly.entity_id
_entity_poly.type
_entity_poly.pdbx_seq_one_letter_code
_entity_poly.pdbx_strand_id
1 'polypeptide(L)'
;RSWSYGKKYEGVELTMWSMWSAGEVQANAIQAAADAFEAETGAHVNIEWKGRDVNTLISAALESGEKLDIFEDDYNRIGHAYAPYTYDLTEMANAVGYDDFSYACFNDQSKEWAGYLNSIVEQPQIGGIFYNKDVFDACGITETPKTWDEFLTVCQTIKDNGYEPLALDGAYANFNFYNHLVRHLGEDAIAELGKNGGWADNEAAVTAAQEIIDF
;
A
#
# COMPACT_ATOMS: atom_id res chain seq x y z
N ARG A 1 -15.14 7.92 21.31
CA ARG A 1 -15.46 6.94 22.39
C ARG A 1 -14.16 6.63 23.11
N SER A 2 -14.08 6.88 24.44
CA SER A 2 -12.95 6.44 25.25
C SER A 2 -13.19 4.97 25.65
N TRP A 3 -12.31 4.09 25.24
CA TRP A 3 -12.27 2.72 25.73
C TRP A 3 -11.31 2.70 26.91
N SER A 4 -11.69 2.09 28.01
CA SER A 4 -10.79 1.84 29.12
C SER A 4 -10.82 0.36 29.47
N TYR A 5 -9.69 -0.29 29.30
CA TYR A 5 -9.50 -1.70 29.66
C TYR A 5 -8.99 -1.88 31.10
N GLY A 6 -8.63 -0.77 31.77
CA GLY A 6 -8.28 -0.75 33.18
C GLY A 6 -7.07 -1.62 33.55
N LYS A 7 -6.02 -1.64 32.71
CA LYS A 7 -4.81 -2.48 32.87
C LYS A 7 -5.11 -3.98 33.10
N LYS A 8 -6.17 -4.46 32.47
CA LYS A 8 -6.64 -5.83 32.60
C LYS A 8 -5.64 -6.89 32.09
N TYR A 9 -4.71 -6.46 31.25
CA TYR A 9 -3.75 -7.33 30.56
C TYR A 9 -2.31 -7.12 31.00
N GLU A 10 -2.11 -6.66 32.25
CA GLU A 10 -0.78 -6.48 32.82
C GLU A 10 0.02 -7.78 32.78
N GLY A 11 1.26 -7.72 32.24
CA GLY A 11 2.15 -8.85 32.05
C GLY A 11 1.91 -9.67 30.78
N VAL A 12 0.98 -9.26 29.91
CA VAL A 12 0.84 -9.85 28.57
C VAL A 12 1.90 -9.22 27.66
N GLU A 13 2.63 -10.07 26.94
CA GLU A 13 3.65 -9.70 25.97
C GLU A 13 3.18 -10.11 24.56
N LEU A 14 3.07 -9.11 23.66
CA LEU A 14 2.78 -9.30 22.25
C LEU A 14 4.03 -9.05 21.41
N THR A 15 4.20 -9.77 20.31
CA THR A 15 5.28 -9.60 19.35
C THR A 15 4.73 -9.00 18.06
N MET A 16 5.29 -7.87 17.64
CA MET A 16 4.94 -7.21 16.38
C MET A 16 6.15 -7.13 15.45
N TRP A 17 5.98 -7.49 14.20
CA TRP A 17 6.98 -7.26 13.15
C TRP A 17 6.57 -6.11 12.26
N SER A 18 7.50 -5.17 12.09
CA SER A 18 7.30 -3.95 11.31
C SER A 18 8.28 -3.87 10.14
N MET A 19 7.79 -3.39 9.01
CA MET A 19 8.58 -3.10 7.82
C MET A 19 9.40 -1.81 7.92
N TRP A 20 9.13 -0.98 8.91
CA TRP A 20 9.84 0.27 9.11
C TRP A 20 11.16 0.03 9.83
N SER A 21 12.06 0.99 9.72
CA SER A 21 13.30 1.03 10.51
C SER A 21 13.12 1.96 11.70
N ALA A 22 13.76 1.64 12.81
CA ALA A 22 13.73 2.48 14.00
C ALA A 22 14.16 3.93 13.67
N GLY A 23 13.34 4.90 14.09
CA GLY A 23 13.58 6.33 13.84
C GLY A 23 12.88 6.90 12.60
N GLU A 24 12.30 6.08 11.74
CA GLU A 24 11.41 6.57 10.69
C GLU A 24 10.13 7.16 11.28
N VAL A 25 9.47 8.07 10.55
CA VAL A 25 8.26 8.76 11.04
C VAL A 25 7.14 7.77 11.36
N GLN A 26 6.97 6.76 10.51
CA GLN A 26 5.98 5.71 10.69
C GLN A 26 6.32 4.84 11.92
N ALA A 27 7.59 4.47 12.08
CA ALA A 27 8.04 3.72 13.26
C ALA A 27 7.76 4.48 14.56
N ASN A 28 7.99 5.79 14.57
CA ASN A 28 7.68 6.63 15.73
C ASN A 28 6.17 6.68 16.03
N ALA A 29 5.33 6.71 14.99
CA ALA A 29 3.88 6.68 15.17
C ALA A 29 3.40 5.33 15.73
N ILE A 30 3.92 4.22 15.20
CA ILE A 30 3.61 2.87 15.67
C ILE A 30 4.07 2.68 17.12
N GLN A 31 5.27 3.14 17.47
CA GLN A 31 5.78 3.08 18.83
C GLN A 31 4.88 3.86 19.78
N ALA A 32 4.49 5.08 19.40
CA ALA A 32 3.59 5.89 20.22
C ALA A 32 2.22 5.23 20.42
N ALA A 33 1.70 4.54 19.41
CA ALA A 33 0.47 3.78 19.52
C ALA A 33 0.63 2.57 20.47
N ALA A 34 1.75 1.84 20.38
CA ALA A 34 2.07 0.73 21.27
C ALA A 34 2.21 1.19 22.73
N ASP A 35 2.89 2.31 22.97
CA ASP A 35 3.05 2.89 24.30
C ASP A 35 1.68 3.30 24.90
N ALA A 36 0.81 3.91 24.08
CA ALA A 36 -0.54 4.28 24.49
C ALA A 36 -1.40 3.04 24.79
N PHE A 37 -1.28 1.99 23.99
CA PHE A 37 -1.96 0.72 24.21
C PHE A 37 -1.52 0.06 25.52
N GLU A 38 -0.21 0.02 25.81
CA GLU A 38 0.30 -0.49 27.07
C GLU A 38 -0.20 0.36 28.27
N ALA A 39 -0.15 1.67 28.16
CA ALA A 39 -0.63 2.56 29.22
C ALA A 39 -2.11 2.33 29.55
N GLU A 40 -2.92 2.01 28.55
CA GLU A 40 -4.36 1.77 28.70
C GLU A 40 -4.68 0.35 29.16
N THR A 41 -4.01 -0.66 28.59
CA THR A 41 -4.36 -2.08 28.78
C THR A 41 -3.46 -2.83 29.74
N GLY A 42 -2.22 -2.41 29.91
CA GLY A 42 -1.16 -3.10 30.62
C GLY A 42 -0.43 -4.17 29.79
N ALA A 43 -0.85 -4.41 28.55
CA ALA A 43 -0.16 -5.33 27.65
C ALA A 43 0.97 -4.62 26.92
N HIS A 44 2.16 -5.23 26.91
CA HIS A 44 3.34 -4.70 26.23
C HIS A 44 3.44 -5.23 24.79
N VAL A 45 3.80 -4.38 23.84
CA VAL A 45 4.05 -4.76 22.46
C VAL A 45 5.54 -4.65 22.14
N ASN A 46 6.21 -5.79 22.01
CA ASN A 46 7.59 -5.87 21.54
C ASN A 46 7.61 -5.69 20.02
N ILE A 47 8.07 -4.53 19.55
CA ILE A 47 8.17 -4.26 18.12
C ILE A 47 9.55 -4.61 17.62
N GLU A 48 9.62 -5.51 16.66
CA GLU A 48 10.82 -5.85 15.92
C GLU A 48 10.84 -5.12 14.58
N TRP A 49 11.72 -4.14 14.45
CA TRP A 49 11.92 -3.33 13.25
C TRP A 49 12.71 -4.12 12.22
N LYS A 50 12.03 -4.93 11.40
CA LYS A 50 12.64 -5.84 10.40
C LYS A 50 13.12 -5.14 9.13
N GLY A 51 12.64 -3.93 8.87
CA GLY A 51 12.93 -3.24 7.61
C GLY A 51 12.12 -3.77 6.43
N ARG A 52 12.42 -3.30 5.22
CA ARG A 52 11.65 -3.58 4.00
C ARG A 52 11.62 -5.05 3.59
N ASP A 53 12.56 -5.85 4.07
CA ASP A 53 12.64 -7.29 3.77
C ASP A 53 11.69 -8.16 4.62
N VAL A 54 10.92 -7.55 5.52
CA VAL A 54 9.98 -8.26 6.41
C VAL A 54 9.03 -9.18 5.66
N ASN A 55 8.58 -8.80 4.48
CA ASN A 55 7.67 -9.58 3.64
C ASN A 55 8.26 -10.94 3.22
N THR A 56 9.56 -11.08 3.15
CA THR A 56 10.23 -12.36 2.86
C THR A 56 10.29 -13.27 4.08
N LEU A 57 10.13 -12.71 5.28
CA LEU A 57 10.23 -13.41 6.55
C LEU A 57 8.85 -13.85 7.10
N ILE A 58 7.82 -13.05 6.85
CA ILE A 58 6.47 -13.28 7.42
C ILE A 58 5.90 -14.64 7.00
N SER A 59 5.96 -15.01 5.72
CA SER A 59 5.45 -16.31 5.25
C SER A 59 6.08 -17.48 6.02
N ALA A 60 7.40 -17.47 6.12
CA ALA A 60 8.12 -18.55 6.81
C ALA A 60 7.80 -18.58 8.31
N ALA A 61 7.65 -17.44 8.95
CA ALA A 61 7.28 -17.35 10.37
C ALA A 61 5.87 -17.89 10.62
N LEU A 62 4.90 -17.49 9.81
CA LEU A 62 3.52 -17.96 9.91
C LEU A 62 3.40 -19.48 9.66
N GLU A 63 4.10 -19.99 8.64
CA GLU A 63 4.09 -21.42 8.30
C GLU A 63 4.77 -22.27 9.37
N SER A 64 5.82 -21.77 10.02
CA SER A 64 6.53 -22.47 11.10
C SER A 64 5.81 -22.40 12.44
N GLY A 65 4.79 -21.54 12.57
CA GLY A 65 4.11 -21.29 13.84
C GLY A 65 4.96 -20.50 14.84
N GLU A 66 5.90 -19.68 14.34
CA GLU A 66 6.65 -18.74 15.18
C GLU A 66 5.68 -17.78 15.89
N LYS A 67 6.01 -17.42 17.13
CA LYS A 67 5.18 -16.45 17.87
C LYS A 67 5.25 -15.08 17.20
N LEU A 68 4.21 -14.76 16.46
CA LEU A 68 4.01 -13.49 15.78
C LEU A 68 2.54 -13.09 15.97
N ASP A 69 2.31 -12.13 16.87
CA ASP A 69 0.95 -11.72 17.26
C ASP A 69 0.40 -10.63 16.31
N ILE A 70 1.27 -9.72 15.88
CA ILE A 70 0.92 -8.60 15.01
C ILE A 70 1.99 -8.47 13.93
N PHE A 71 1.58 -8.20 12.72
CA PHE A 71 2.51 -7.88 11.63
C PHE A 71 1.90 -6.87 10.66
N GLU A 72 2.74 -6.13 9.99
CA GLU A 72 2.34 -5.24 8.92
C GLU A 72 3.00 -5.65 7.61
N ASP A 73 2.23 -5.58 6.54
CA ASP A 73 2.67 -5.81 5.17
C ASP A 73 1.67 -5.17 4.20
N ASP A 74 1.91 -5.33 2.92
CA ASP A 74 0.96 -4.96 1.88
C ASP A 74 -0.38 -5.67 2.07
N TYR A 75 -1.47 -4.91 2.07
CA TYR A 75 -2.79 -5.46 2.41
C TYR A 75 -3.28 -6.50 1.39
N ASN A 76 -2.80 -6.48 0.14
CA ASN A 76 -3.10 -7.51 -0.85
C ASN A 76 -2.49 -8.85 -0.43
N ARG A 77 -1.22 -8.88 0.04
CA ARG A 77 -0.61 -10.09 0.58
C ARG A 77 -1.34 -10.59 1.83
N ILE A 78 -1.73 -9.68 2.72
CA ILE A 78 -2.49 -10.03 3.92
C ILE A 78 -3.86 -10.63 3.55
N GLY A 79 -4.55 -10.04 2.57
CA GLY A 79 -5.86 -10.49 2.11
C GLY A 79 -5.85 -11.84 1.38
N HIS A 80 -4.72 -12.22 0.77
CA HIS A 80 -4.60 -13.46 0.01
C HIS A 80 -3.70 -14.48 0.71
N ALA A 81 -2.37 -14.23 0.70
CA ALA A 81 -1.39 -15.22 1.14
C ALA A 81 -1.45 -15.49 2.64
N TYR A 82 -1.73 -14.46 3.44
CA TYR A 82 -1.73 -14.57 4.90
C TYR A 82 -3.12 -14.75 5.51
N ALA A 83 -4.18 -14.68 4.72
CA ALA A 83 -5.54 -14.85 5.22
C ALA A 83 -5.74 -16.09 6.11
N PRO A 84 -5.19 -17.29 5.79
CA PRO A 84 -5.34 -18.46 6.63
C PRO A 84 -4.73 -18.34 8.05
N TYR A 85 -3.86 -17.36 8.27
CA TYR A 85 -3.14 -17.14 9.52
C TYR A 85 -3.66 -15.94 10.32
N THR A 86 -4.68 -15.26 9.82
CA THR A 86 -5.23 -14.03 10.42
C THR A 86 -6.56 -14.28 11.12
N TYR A 87 -6.85 -13.48 12.13
CA TYR A 87 -8.15 -13.52 12.82
C TYR A 87 -9.21 -12.74 12.03
N ASP A 88 -10.47 -13.14 12.17
CA ASP A 88 -11.62 -12.36 11.76
C ASP A 88 -11.82 -11.19 12.73
N LEU A 89 -11.55 -10.00 12.25
CA LEU A 89 -11.67 -8.74 13.00
C LEU A 89 -13.06 -8.10 12.89
N THR A 90 -13.98 -8.69 12.14
CA THR A 90 -15.28 -8.07 11.80
C THR A 90 -16.09 -7.70 13.04
N GLU A 91 -16.20 -8.60 14.00
CA GLU A 91 -16.95 -8.32 15.23
C GLU A 91 -16.30 -7.23 16.08
N MET A 92 -14.97 -7.27 16.22
CA MET A 92 -14.22 -6.25 16.96
C MET A 92 -14.31 -4.89 16.28
N ALA A 93 -14.16 -4.83 14.97
CA ALA A 93 -14.29 -3.62 14.18
C ALA A 93 -15.69 -2.97 14.35
N ASN A 94 -16.74 -3.78 14.28
CA ASN A 94 -18.10 -3.33 14.51
C ASN A 94 -18.29 -2.79 15.93
N ALA A 95 -17.74 -3.47 16.94
CA ALA A 95 -17.85 -3.05 18.34
C ALA A 95 -17.22 -1.67 18.61
N VAL A 96 -16.15 -1.33 17.90
CA VAL A 96 -15.47 -0.02 18.05
C VAL A 96 -15.97 1.04 17.06
N GLY A 97 -16.83 0.67 16.11
CA GLY A 97 -17.31 1.56 15.04
C GLY A 97 -16.18 1.92 14.07
N TYR A 98 -15.35 0.94 13.68
CA TYR A 98 -14.18 1.15 12.85
C TYR A 98 -14.51 1.80 11.49
N ASP A 99 -15.67 1.46 10.91
CA ASP A 99 -16.13 2.04 9.63
C ASP A 99 -16.39 3.56 9.72
N ASP A 100 -16.58 4.12 10.93
CA ASP A 100 -16.80 5.55 11.13
C ASP A 100 -15.51 6.38 10.92
N PHE A 101 -14.33 5.76 10.96
CA PHE A 101 -13.04 6.44 10.87
C PHE A 101 -12.02 5.74 9.94
N SER A 102 -12.49 4.83 9.11
CA SER A 102 -11.69 4.18 8.06
C SER A 102 -12.34 4.37 6.70
N TYR A 103 -11.57 4.11 5.64
CA TYR A 103 -12.08 4.16 4.28
C TYR A 103 -12.75 2.83 3.91
N ALA A 104 -14.03 2.87 3.57
CA ALA A 104 -14.82 1.69 3.22
C ALA A 104 -14.19 0.84 2.11
N CYS A 105 -13.59 1.48 1.10
CA CYS A 105 -12.96 0.76 -0.01
C CYS A 105 -11.88 -0.23 0.42
N PHE A 106 -11.09 0.08 1.46
CA PHE A 106 -10.08 -0.84 1.97
C PHE A 106 -10.71 -1.98 2.79
N ASN A 107 -11.71 -1.65 3.60
CA ASN A 107 -12.42 -2.64 4.41
C ASN A 107 -13.18 -3.65 3.53
N ASP A 108 -13.84 -3.15 2.49
CA ASP A 108 -14.58 -3.99 1.55
C ASP A 108 -13.63 -4.87 0.74
N GLN A 109 -12.48 -4.35 0.32
CA GLN A 109 -11.48 -5.12 -0.40
C GLN A 109 -10.86 -6.22 0.47
N SER A 110 -10.57 -5.95 1.75
CA SER A 110 -10.10 -6.96 2.70
C SER A 110 -11.12 -8.09 2.87
N LYS A 111 -12.41 -7.74 3.02
CA LYS A 111 -13.51 -8.72 3.13
C LYS A 111 -13.69 -9.53 1.84
N GLU A 112 -13.53 -8.90 0.67
CA GLU A 112 -13.62 -9.59 -0.62
C GLU A 112 -12.52 -10.64 -0.78
N TRP A 113 -11.28 -10.30 -0.44
CA TRP A 113 -10.13 -11.18 -0.64
C TRP A 113 -10.06 -12.31 0.40
N ALA A 114 -10.20 -12.00 1.66
CA ALA A 114 -10.08 -12.98 2.74
C ALA A 114 -11.41 -13.66 3.11
N GLY A 115 -12.54 -13.10 2.69
CA GLY A 115 -13.88 -13.53 3.12
C GLY A 115 -14.35 -12.90 4.44
N TYR A 116 -13.51 -12.13 5.11
CA TYR A 116 -13.75 -11.40 6.36
C TYR A 116 -12.77 -10.24 6.50
N LEU A 117 -13.04 -9.31 7.41
CA LEU A 117 -12.09 -8.23 7.72
C LEU A 117 -10.89 -8.83 8.48
N ASN A 118 -9.76 -8.99 7.80
CA ASN A 118 -8.56 -9.62 8.38
C ASN A 118 -7.41 -8.65 8.63
N SER A 119 -7.56 -7.39 8.24
CA SER A 119 -6.54 -6.37 8.40
C SER A 119 -7.13 -4.99 8.62
N ILE A 120 -6.36 -4.13 9.25
CA ILE A 120 -6.66 -2.72 9.47
C ILE A 120 -5.64 -1.92 8.68
N VAL A 121 -6.11 -0.98 7.86
CA VAL A 121 -5.22 -0.14 7.05
C VAL A 121 -4.60 0.95 7.91
N GLU A 122 -3.30 0.91 8.05
CA GLU A 122 -2.51 1.90 8.78
C GLU A 122 -2.18 3.10 7.90
N GLN A 123 -1.69 2.84 6.68
CA GLN A 123 -1.18 3.87 5.77
C GLN A 123 -1.75 3.69 4.37
N PRO A 124 -2.84 4.40 4.01
CA PRO A 124 -3.32 4.43 2.65
C PRO A 124 -2.35 5.18 1.74
N GLN A 125 -2.07 4.64 0.56
CA GLN A 125 -1.22 5.25 -0.44
C GLN A 125 -2.02 5.52 -1.71
N ILE A 126 -1.76 6.68 -2.32
CA ILE A 126 -2.33 7.06 -3.61
C ILE A 126 -1.17 7.32 -4.56
N GLY A 127 -1.13 6.56 -5.65
CA GLY A 127 -0.19 6.82 -6.74
C GLY A 127 -0.59 8.06 -7.54
N GLY A 128 0.40 8.81 -8.01
CA GLY A 128 0.16 9.99 -8.83
C GLY A 128 1.45 10.55 -9.41
N ILE A 129 1.32 11.42 -10.41
CA ILE A 129 2.44 12.15 -10.97
C ILE A 129 2.57 13.48 -10.23
N PHE A 130 3.67 13.63 -9.51
CA PHE A 130 4.05 14.89 -8.88
C PHE A 130 4.91 15.71 -9.84
N TYR A 131 4.66 17.00 -9.95
CA TYR A 131 5.45 17.88 -10.79
C TYR A 131 6.12 18.98 -9.98
N ASN A 132 7.32 19.36 -10.43
CA ASN A 132 8.06 20.46 -9.85
C ASN A 132 7.59 21.78 -10.51
N LYS A 133 6.97 22.67 -9.73
CA LYS A 133 6.45 23.95 -10.21
C LYS A 133 7.54 24.86 -10.74
N ASP A 134 8.71 24.88 -10.11
CA ASP A 134 9.82 25.74 -10.55
C ASP A 134 10.35 25.29 -11.91
N VAL A 135 10.35 23.98 -12.20
CA VAL A 135 10.71 23.46 -13.53
C VAL A 135 9.64 23.82 -14.56
N PHE A 136 8.37 23.70 -14.22
CA PHE A 136 7.27 24.13 -15.11
C PHE A 136 7.38 25.60 -15.46
N ASP A 137 7.58 26.45 -14.46
CA ASP A 137 7.74 27.90 -14.65
C ASP A 137 8.97 28.23 -15.51
N ALA A 138 10.11 27.58 -15.25
CA ALA A 138 11.33 27.75 -16.04
C ALA A 138 11.16 27.30 -17.50
N CYS A 139 10.31 26.32 -17.77
CA CYS A 139 9.99 25.84 -19.11
C CYS A 139 8.80 26.58 -19.77
N GLY A 140 8.18 27.54 -19.09
CA GLY A 140 7.02 28.27 -19.58
C GLY A 140 5.74 27.43 -19.66
N ILE A 141 5.64 26.32 -18.87
CA ILE A 141 4.48 25.45 -18.82
C ILE A 141 3.52 26.00 -17.76
N THR A 142 2.36 26.45 -18.16
CA THR A 142 1.38 27.13 -17.30
C THR A 142 0.25 26.23 -16.82
N GLU A 143 0.03 25.10 -17.47
CA GLU A 143 -1.04 24.14 -17.14
C GLU A 143 -0.52 22.72 -17.12
N THR A 144 -1.12 21.88 -16.28
CA THR A 144 -0.85 20.43 -16.26
C THR A 144 -1.53 19.74 -17.45
N PRO A 145 -0.88 18.75 -18.07
CA PRO A 145 -1.45 18.01 -19.20
C PRO A 145 -2.73 17.25 -18.79
N LYS A 146 -3.68 17.19 -19.70
CA LYS A 146 -4.95 16.47 -19.51
C LYS A 146 -5.07 15.22 -20.37
N THR A 147 -4.19 15.08 -21.37
CA THR A 147 -4.12 13.93 -22.27
C THR A 147 -2.72 13.35 -22.29
N TRP A 148 -2.58 12.14 -22.80
CA TRP A 148 -1.27 11.51 -22.97
C TRP A 148 -0.37 12.29 -23.95
N ASP A 149 -0.93 12.77 -25.05
CA ASP A 149 -0.19 13.55 -26.06
C ASP A 149 0.30 14.89 -25.47
N GLU A 150 -0.53 15.55 -24.65
CA GLU A 150 -0.11 16.76 -23.94
C GLU A 150 0.98 16.43 -22.92
N PHE A 151 0.90 15.28 -22.22
CA PHE A 151 1.94 14.85 -21.30
C PHE A 151 3.27 14.62 -22.02
N LEU A 152 3.27 13.93 -23.16
CA LEU A 152 4.47 13.75 -23.99
C LEU A 152 5.06 15.09 -24.46
N THR A 153 4.19 16.05 -24.82
CA THR A 153 4.61 17.39 -25.21
C THR A 153 5.26 18.14 -24.04
N VAL A 154 4.70 18.04 -22.85
CA VAL A 154 5.28 18.59 -21.63
C VAL A 154 6.64 17.98 -21.33
N CYS A 155 6.74 16.65 -21.40
CA CYS A 155 8.01 15.92 -21.21
C CYS A 155 9.08 16.40 -22.21
N GLN A 156 8.73 16.53 -23.50
CA GLN A 156 9.66 17.02 -24.51
C GLN A 156 10.09 18.46 -24.23
N THR A 157 9.16 19.33 -23.86
CA THR A 157 9.46 20.73 -23.51
C THR A 157 10.44 20.81 -22.34
N ILE A 158 10.23 20.01 -21.29
CA ILE A 158 11.12 19.94 -20.12
C ILE A 158 12.52 19.50 -20.55
N LYS A 159 12.60 18.44 -21.37
CA LYS A 159 13.85 17.89 -21.89
C LYS A 159 14.61 18.92 -22.76
N ASP A 160 13.92 19.64 -23.64
CA ASP A 160 14.51 20.66 -24.51
C ASP A 160 15.05 21.86 -23.72
N ASN A 161 14.54 22.11 -22.52
CA ASN A 161 15.05 23.12 -21.60
C ASN A 161 16.16 22.58 -20.66
N GLY A 162 16.62 21.33 -20.86
CA GLY A 162 17.77 20.76 -20.16
C GLY A 162 17.45 20.17 -18.78
N TYR A 163 16.18 19.89 -18.51
CA TYR A 163 15.74 19.20 -17.29
C TYR A 163 15.39 17.74 -17.59
N GLU A 164 15.41 16.90 -16.54
CA GLU A 164 14.92 15.52 -16.61
C GLU A 164 13.38 15.53 -16.53
N PRO A 165 12.67 15.03 -17.57
CA PRO A 165 11.20 15.14 -17.64
C PRO A 165 10.46 14.22 -16.69
N LEU A 166 11.04 13.05 -16.35
CA LEU A 166 10.42 12.07 -15.47
C LEU A 166 11.47 11.34 -14.66
N ALA A 167 11.19 11.12 -13.40
CA ALA A 167 11.94 10.24 -12.52
C ALA A 167 11.00 9.19 -11.92
N LEU A 168 11.39 7.95 -11.98
CA LEU A 168 10.66 6.82 -11.44
C LEU A 168 11.65 5.86 -10.78
N ASP A 169 11.35 5.44 -9.56
CA ASP A 169 12.11 4.35 -8.93
C ASP A 169 11.82 3.04 -9.66
N GLY A 170 12.88 2.33 -10.06
CA GLY A 170 12.78 1.05 -10.77
C GLY A 170 12.00 -0.02 -10.02
N ALA A 171 11.98 0.03 -8.68
CA ALA A 171 11.18 -0.87 -7.86
C ALA A 171 9.67 -0.68 -8.07
N TYR A 172 9.24 0.47 -8.58
CA TYR A 172 7.84 0.83 -8.79
C TYR A 172 7.47 0.99 -10.28
N ALA A 173 8.26 0.46 -11.19
CA ALA A 173 7.98 0.51 -12.63
C ALA A 173 6.61 -0.08 -13.01
N ASN A 174 6.12 -1.05 -12.23
CA ASN A 174 4.79 -1.63 -12.40
C ASN A 174 3.65 -0.60 -12.26
N PHE A 175 3.80 0.45 -11.44
CA PHE A 175 2.79 1.51 -11.34
C PHE A 175 2.68 2.31 -12.63
N ASN A 176 3.81 2.56 -13.32
CA ASN A 176 3.77 3.21 -14.62
C ASN A 176 3.06 2.33 -15.64
N PHE A 177 3.41 1.04 -15.70
CA PHE A 177 2.75 0.09 -16.59
C PHE A 177 1.24 -0.02 -16.32
N TYR A 178 0.84 -0.05 -15.06
CA TYR A 178 -0.58 -0.08 -14.68
C TYR A 178 -1.35 1.15 -15.20
N ASN A 179 -0.76 2.34 -15.13
CA ASN A 179 -1.38 3.56 -15.67
C ASN A 179 -1.62 3.45 -17.19
N HIS A 180 -0.70 2.85 -17.94
CA HIS A 180 -0.90 2.61 -19.37
C HIS A 180 -2.00 1.56 -19.61
N LEU A 181 -2.01 0.48 -18.85
CA LEU A 181 -3.05 -0.55 -18.93
C LEU A 181 -4.45 0.00 -18.69
N VAL A 182 -4.63 0.79 -17.61
CA VAL A 182 -5.93 1.37 -17.24
C VAL A 182 -6.49 2.26 -18.36
N ARG A 183 -5.65 3.01 -19.04
CA ARG A 183 -6.09 3.86 -20.16
C ARG A 183 -6.64 3.06 -21.33
N HIS A 184 -6.10 1.87 -21.61
CA HIS A 184 -6.49 1.05 -22.74
C HIS A 184 -7.55 0.00 -22.43
N LEU A 185 -7.54 -0.55 -21.21
CA LEU A 185 -8.34 -1.71 -20.82
C LEU A 185 -9.44 -1.38 -19.81
N GLY A 186 -9.18 -0.46 -18.88
CA GLY A 186 -9.98 -0.30 -17.68
C GLY A 186 -9.69 -1.39 -16.62
N GLU A 187 -10.16 -1.14 -15.39
CA GLU A 187 -9.81 -1.96 -14.22
C GLU A 187 -10.34 -3.40 -14.30
N ASP A 188 -11.59 -3.58 -14.73
CA ASP A 188 -12.23 -4.89 -14.81
C ASP A 188 -11.49 -5.84 -15.76
N ALA A 189 -11.10 -5.35 -16.95
CA ALA A 189 -10.37 -6.16 -17.91
C ALA A 189 -8.96 -6.51 -17.44
N ILE A 190 -8.30 -5.61 -16.70
CA ILE A 190 -7.01 -5.87 -16.06
C ILE A 190 -7.14 -6.96 -15.00
N ALA A 191 -8.18 -6.89 -14.16
CA ALA A 191 -8.46 -7.90 -13.14
C ALA A 191 -8.71 -9.29 -13.77
N GLU A 192 -9.45 -9.35 -14.88
CA GLU A 192 -9.67 -10.59 -15.60
C GLU A 192 -8.39 -11.17 -16.21
N LEU A 193 -7.53 -10.33 -16.80
CA LEU A 193 -6.23 -10.77 -17.30
C LEU A 193 -5.29 -11.23 -16.17
N GLY A 194 -5.39 -10.60 -14.99
CA GLY A 194 -4.65 -11.02 -13.80
C GLY A 194 -5.06 -12.42 -13.32
N LYS A 195 -6.36 -12.75 -13.40
CA LYS A 195 -6.90 -14.07 -13.00
C LYS A 195 -6.64 -15.15 -14.01
N ASN A 196 -6.81 -14.84 -15.30
CA ASN A 196 -6.89 -15.83 -16.37
C ASN A 196 -5.65 -15.88 -17.27
N GLY A 197 -4.74 -14.91 -17.15
CA GLY A 197 -3.63 -14.76 -18.09
C GLY A 197 -4.07 -14.23 -19.45
N GLY A 198 -3.25 -14.47 -20.49
CA GLY A 198 -3.56 -14.04 -21.86
C GLY A 198 -3.06 -12.63 -22.20
N TRP A 199 -2.15 -12.09 -21.41
CA TRP A 199 -1.60 -10.74 -21.60
C TRP A 199 -0.99 -10.51 -22.97
N ALA A 200 -0.25 -11.51 -23.51
CA ALA A 200 0.41 -11.42 -24.80
C ALA A 200 -0.56 -11.48 -25.97
N ASP A 201 -1.74 -12.05 -25.78
CA ASP A 201 -2.78 -12.18 -26.80
C ASP A 201 -3.78 -11.02 -26.76
N ASN A 202 -3.67 -10.14 -25.75
CA ASN A 202 -4.53 -8.96 -25.61
C ASN A 202 -3.87 -7.75 -26.28
N GLU A 203 -4.45 -7.29 -27.38
CA GLU A 203 -3.92 -6.22 -28.22
C GLU A 203 -3.72 -4.91 -27.44
N ALA A 204 -4.65 -4.57 -26.53
CA ALA A 204 -4.57 -3.37 -25.72
C ALA A 204 -3.46 -3.46 -24.64
N ALA A 205 -3.24 -4.64 -24.07
CA ALA A 205 -2.14 -4.86 -23.13
C ALA A 205 -0.78 -4.78 -23.84
N VAL A 206 -0.66 -5.32 -25.05
CA VAL A 206 0.53 -5.21 -25.88
C VAL A 206 0.80 -3.75 -26.26
N THR A 207 -0.24 -2.99 -26.63
CA THR A 207 -0.13 -1.55 -26.91
C THR A 207 0.37 -0.78 -25.70
N ALA A 208 -0.19 -1.04 -24.52
CA ALA A 208 0.26 -0.41 -23.27
C ALA A 208 1.74 -0.69 -22.96
N ALA A 209 2.20 -1.92 -23.22
CA ALA A 209 3.60 -2.29 -23.05
C ALA A 209 4.51 -1.58 -24.06
N GLN A 210 4.07 -1.45 -25.33
CA GLN A 210 4.82 -0.75 -26.36
C GLN A 210 4.97 0.73 -26.05
N GLU A 211 3.93 1.39 -25.54
CA GLU A 211 4.00 2.80 -25.13
C GLU A 211 5.08 3.09 -24.08
N ILE A 212 5.35 2.14 -23.18
CA ILE A 212 6.45 2.29 -22.20
C ILE A 212 7.82 2.16 -22.86
N ILE A 213 7.94 1.29 -23.86
CA ILE A 213 9.19 1.10 -24.62
C ILE A 213 9.49 2.34 -25.45
N ASP A 214 8.46 2.96 -26.01
CA ASP A 214 8.57 4.13 -26.88
C ASP A 214 8.78 5.44 -26.08
N PHE A 215 8.43 5.44 -24.80
CA PHE A 215 8.59 6.58 -23.87
C PHE A 215 10.02 6.71 -23.35
#